data_4235615c20f6629dae1e37b62c6ea960
#
_entry.id   4235615c20f6629dae1e37b62c6ea960
#
_cell.length_a   1.000
_cell.length_b   1.000
_cell.length_c   1.000
_cell.angle_alpha   90.00
_cell.angle_beta   90.00
_cell.angle_gamma   90.00
#
_symmetry.space_group_name_H-M   'P 1'
#
loop_
_entity.id
_entity.type
_entity.pdbx_description
1 polymer ?
#
loop_
_entity_poly.entity_id
_entity_poly.type
_entity_poly.pdbx_seq_one_letter_code
_entity_poly.pdbx_strand_id
1 'polypeptide(L)'
;MKAVVVHQSSDLKTEMSSENTLLVIDDDIGFFIAVTSRLMDRALNGRLKKYGVSFGQWPFLMMLWAEEGLTQRELSRRVSNEEATTTRTLDRMEADGLIRRKANITDRRQRNIYLTSKGRSLRDKLVPEALAISALTTGQLTPKEVVALRAALKKMVGTLKELSR
;
A
#
# COMPACT_ATOMS: atom_id res chain seq x y z
N MET A 1 31.94 22.08 1.92
CA MET A 1 30.86 21.21 1.39
C MET A 1 30.55 21.68 -0.02
N LYS A 2 30.96 20.93 -1.05
CA LYS A 2 30.73 21.34 -2.46
C LYS A 2 29.55 20.52 -2.98
N ALA A 3 28.48 21.22 -3.36
CA ALA A 3 27.35 20.65 -4.06
C ALA A 3 27.79 20.26 -5.48
N VAL A 4 27.51 19.00 -5.86
CA VAL A 4 27.66 18.55 -7.26
C VAL A 4 26.28 18.64 -7.90
N VAL A 5 26.16 19.55 -8.84
CA VAL A 5 24.97 19.76 -9.67
C VAL A 5 24.96 18.66 -10.73
N VAL A 6 23.90 17.88 -10.77
CA VAL A 6 23.64 16.92 -11.85
C VAL A 6 22.87 17.63 -12.96
N HIS A 7 23.46 17.73 -14.13
CA HIS A 7 22.85 18.26 -15.35
C HIS A 7 21.91 17.26 -15.99
N GLN A 8 20.84 17.79 -16.57
CA GLN A 8 19.74 17.03 -17.21
C GLN A 8 20.16 16.33 -18.50
N SER A 9 19.67 15.12 -18.65
CA SER A 9 19.09 14.49 -19.85
C SER A 9 19.67 14.77 -21.23
N SER A 10 20.52 13.87 -21.73
CA SER A 10 20.43 13.34 -23.10
C SER A 10 21.36 12.15 -23.39
N ASP A 11 22.27 11.76 -22.48
CA ASP A 11 23.33 10.78 -22.82
C ASP A 11 23.37 9.56 -21.90
N LEU A 12 22.24 8.92 -21.66
CA LEU A 12 22.14 7.72 -20.82
C LEU A 12 22.50 6.42 -21.58
N LYS A 13 23.29 6.46 -22.62
CA LYS A 13 23.66 5.24 -23.37
C LYS A 13 25.15 4.96 -23.54
N THR A 14 26.03 5.72 -22.93
CA THR A 14 27.45 5.37 -23.03
C THR A 14 28.17 5.80 -21.75
N GLU A 15 28.84 4.82 -21.13
CA GLU A 15 29.70 4.90 -19.95
C GLU A 15 29.08 4.39 -18.63
N MET A 16 28.82 3.08 -18.57
CA MET A 16 28.96 2.36 -17.31
C MET A 16 30.45 2.18 -16.99
N SER A 17 31.15 3.25 -16.71
CA SER A 17 32.44 3.23 -16.05
C SER A 17 32.24 3.08 -14.55
N SER A 18 32.96 2.16 -13.95
CA SER A 18 32.94 1.77 -12.55
C SER A 18 33.51 2.87 -11.64
N GLU A 19 32.85 4.00 -11.55
CA GLU A 19 33.08 5.00 -10.52
C GLU A 19 31.93 4.98 -9.54
N ASN A 20 32.30 4.70 -8.32
CA ASN A 20 31.59 4.73 -7.06
C ASN A 20 30.41 5.74 -7.04
N THR A 21 29.25 5.34 -7.58
CA THR A 21 28.04 6.15 -7.48
C THR A 21 27.61 6.07 -6.02
N LEU A 22 28.13 7.00 -5.22
CA LEU A 22 27.65 7.20 -3.86
C LEU A 22 26.16 7.50 -3.96
N LEU A 23 25.33 6.59 -3.45
CA LEU A 23 23.90 6.81 -3.31
C LEU A 23 23.72 8.02 -2.39
N VAL A 24 23.36 9.16 -2.97
CA VAL A 24 23.07 10.37 -2.20
C VAL A 24 21.67 10.17 -1.61
N ILE A 25 21.62 9.68 -0.39
CA ILE A 25 20.37 9.33 0.31
C ILE A 25 19.39 10.51 0.33
N ASP A 26 19.91 11.73 0.36
CA ASP A 26 19.12 12.96 0.42
C ASP A 26 18.35 13.27 -0.89
N ASP A 27 18.67 12.61 -2.00
CA ASP A 27 18.00 12.78 -3.31
C ASP A 27 17.34 11.47 -3.81
N ASP A 28 17.43 10.38 -3.04
CA ASP A 28 16.88 9.11 -3.46
C ASP A 28 15.35 9.03 -3.22
N ILE A 29 14.60 9.03 -4.32
CA ILE A 29 13.13 8.93 -4.29
C ILE A 29 12.66 7.64 -3.59
N GLY A 30 13.36 6.53 -3.80
CA GLY A 30 13.04 5.24 -3.17
C GLY A 30 13.16 5.32 -1.66
N PHE A 31 14.22 5.98 -1.16
CA PHE A 31 14.40 6.23 0.26
C PHE A 31 13.25 7.06 0.85
N PHE A 32 12.90 8.18 0.21
CA PHE A 32 11.79 9.03 0.67
C PHE A 32 10.45 8.30 0.66
N ILE A 33 10.15 7.51 -0.37
CA ILE A 33 8.94 6.69 -0.41
C ILE A 33 8.93 5.71 0.76
N ALA A 34 10.04 5.01 1.00
CA ALA A 34 10.14 4.02 2.08
C ALA A 34 10.02 4.65 3.47
N VAL A 35 10.63 5.81 3.70
CA VAL A 35 10.52 6.54 4.98
C VAL A 35 9.10 7.06 5.17
N THR A 36 8.54 7.71 4.16
CA THR A 36 7.18 8.25 4.19
C THR A 36 6.16 7.15 4.49
N SER A 37 6.26 6.02 3.77
CA SER A 37 5.39 4.86 4.01
C SER A 37 5.48 4.40 5.47
N ARG A 38 6.69 4.16 5.98
CA ARG A 38 6.87 3.71 7.38
C ARG A 38 6.31 4.68 8.43
N LEU A 39 6.44 5.99 8.19
CA LEU A 39 5.91 7.00 9.11
C LEU A 39 4.37 7.06 9.05
N MET A 40 3.79 7.01 7.85
CA MET A 40 2.34 6.93 7.68
C MET A 40 1.76 5.65 8.30
N ASP A 41 2.41 4.50 8.07
CA ASP A 41 2.03 3.21 8.63
C ASP A 41 2.00 3.26 10.15
N ARG A 42 3.04 3.84 10.77
CA ARG A 42 3.11 4.00 12.23
C ARG A 42 1.99 4.89 12.77
N ALA A 43 1.75 6.03 12.10
CA ALA A 43 0.70 6.96 12.49
C ALA A 43 -0.69 6.34 12.37
N LEU A 44 -0.97 5.66 11.25
CA LEU A 44 -2.26 4.99 11.02
C LEU A 44 -2.45 3.79 11.96
N ASN A 45 -1.42 2.97 12.18
CA ASN A 45 -1.51 1.80 13.06
C ASN A 45 -1.92 2.19 14.49
N GLY A 46 -1.42 3.33 15.01
CA GLY A 46 -1.83 3.86 16.31
C GLY A 46 -3.33 4.15 16.40
N ARG A 47 -3.94 4.57 15.29
CA ARG A 47 -5.38 4.84 15.20
C ARG A 47 -6.20 3.57 15.00
N LEU A 48 -5.78 2.68 14.12
CA LEU A 48 -6.44 1.41 13.84
C LEU A 48 -6.54 0.51 15.07
N LYS A 49 -5.49 0.47 15.89
CA LYS A 49 -5.44 -0.33 17.14
C LYS A 49 -6.57 -0.01 18.10
N LYS A 50 -7.08 1.23 18.16
CA LYS A 50 -8.22 1.64 19.00
C LYS A 50 -9.50 0.88 18.63
N TYR A 51 -9.58 0.37 17.41
CA TYR A 51 -10.71 -0.38 16.88
C TYR A 51 -10.42 -1.90 16.74
N GLY A 52 -9.29 -2.36 17.31
CA GLY A 52 -8.89 -3.76 17.24
C GLY A 52 -8.42 -4.21 15.86
N VAL A 53 -7.95 -3.27 15.02
CA VAL A 53 -7.45 -3.56 13.67
C VAL A 53 -5.95 -3.29 13.61
N SER A 54 -5.18 -4.22 13.05
CA SER A 54 -3.75 -4.02 12.78
C SER A 54 -3.54 -3.37 11.42
N PHE A 55 -2.39 -2.71 11.25
CA PHE A 55 -2.02 -2.13 9.97
C PHE A 55 -1.98 -3.16 8.82
N GLY A 56 -1.52 -4.39 9.10
CA GLY A 56 -1.50 -5.47 8.10
C GLY A 56 -2.87 -5.91 7.60
N GLN A 57 -3.95 -5.69 8.40
CA GLN A 57 -5.33 -6.01 8.01
C GLN A 57 -5.98 -4.87 7.20
N TRP A 58 -5.46 -3.65 7.33
CA TRP A 58 -6.04 -2.45 6.72
C TRP A 58 -6.19 -2.52 5.19
N PRO A 59 -5.18 -2.91 4.40
CA PRO A 59 -5.32 -2.99 2.95
C PRO A 59 -6.39 -3.99 2.50
N PHE A 60 -6.55 -5.10 3.24
CA PHE A 60 -7.58 -6.09 2.95
C PHE A 60 -8.98 -5.56 3.22
N LEU A 61 -9.17 -4.85 4.34
CA LEU A 61 -10.44 -4.19 4.63
C LEU A 61 -10.81 -3.18 3.55
N MET A 62 -9.87 -2.36 3.10
CA MET A 62 -10.11 -1.40 2.01
C MET A 62 -10.56 -2.09 0.72
N MET A 63 -9.92 -3.19 0.34
CA MET A 63 -10.32 -3.95 -0.85
C MET A 63 -11.71 -4.55 -0.69
N LEU A 64 -12.02 -5.13 0.47
CA LEU A 64 -13.30 -5.77 0.75
C LEU A 64 -14.45 -4.77 0.93
N TRP A 65 -14.18 -3.54 1.39
CA TRP A 65 -15.20 -2.47 1.37
C TRP A 65 -15.52 -1.96 -0.03
N ALA A 66 -14.59 -2.08 -0.96
CA ALA A 66 -14.82 -1.74 -2.35
C ALA A 66 -15.53 -2.90 -3.09
N GLU A 67 -15.14 -4.14 -2.83
CA GLU A 67 -15.67 -5.33 -3.49
C GLU A 67 -15.55 -6.56 -2.59
N GLU A 68 -16.68 -7.15 -2.22
CA GLU A 68 -16.72 -8.41 -1.47
C GLU A 68 -16.73 -9.62 -2.41
N GLY A 69 -16.42 -10.80 -1.86
CA GLY A 69 -16.46 -12.04 -2.63
C GLY A 69 -15.20 -12.30 -3.45
N LEU A 70 -14.15 -11.53 -3.24
CA LEU A 70 -12.85 -11.78 -3.84
C LEU A 70 -12.24 -13.08 -3.28
N THR A 71 -11.54 -13.82 -4.14
CA THR A 71 -10.74 -14.96 -3.71
C THR A 71 -9.48 -14.47 -2.97
N GLN A 72 -8.88 -15.35 -2.17
CA GLN A 72 -7.61 -15.07 -1.50
C GLN A 72 -6.52 -14.65 -2.50
N ARG A 73 -6.44 -15.30 -3.66
CA ARG A 73 -5.47 -15.00 -4.70
C ARG A 73 -5.69 -13.61 -5.32
N GLU A 74 -6.95 -13.24 -5.56
CA GLU A 74 -7.28 -11.90 -6.03
C GLU A 74 -6.92 -10.82 -5.02
N LEU A 75 -7.19 -11.06 -3.73
CA LEU A 75 -6.80 -10.16 -2.65
C LEU A 75 -5.27 -10.02 -2.57
N SER A 76 -4.53 -11.14 -2.58
CA SER A 76 -3.06 -11.14 -2.60
C SER A 76 -2.51 -10.23 -3.71
N ARG A 77 -3.01 -10.43 -4.94
CA ARG A 77 -2.60 -9.64 -6.09
C ARG A 77 -2.97 -8.16 -5.97
N ARG A 78 -4.17 -7.83 -5.46
CA ARG A 78 -4.63 -6.43 -5.34
C ARG A 78 -3.86 -5.66 -4.27
N VAL A 79 -3.52 -6.31 -3.16
CA VAL A 79 -2.73 -5.69 -2.09
C VAL A 79 -1.22 -5.81 -2.31
N SER A 80 -0.79 -6.48 -3.40
CA SER A 80 0.62 -6.71 -3.73
C SER A 80 1.38 -7.42 -2.60
N ASN A 81 0.76 -8.43 -1.98
CA ASN A 81 1.34 -9.28 -0.94
C ASN A 81 1.57 -10.70 -1.46
N GLU A 82 2.53 -11.39 -0.88
CA GLU A 82 2.71 -12.82 -1.10
C GLU A 82 1.51 -13.63 -0.58
N GLU A 83 1.21 -14.75 -1.25
CA GLU A 83 0.04 -15.59 -0.89
C GLU A 83 0.13 -16.13 0.55
N ALA A 84 1.34 -16.52 1.01
CA ALA A 84 1.55 -16.99 2.38
C ALA A 84 1.25 -15.91 3.43
N THR A 85 1.67 -14.67 3.19
CA THR A 85 1.39 -13.53 4.06
C THR A 85 -0.09 -13.19 4.04
N THR A 86 -0.73 -13.24 2.87
CA THR A 86 -2.16 -13.05 2.70
C THR A 86 -2.95 -14.09 3.50
N THR A 87 -2.59 -15.38 3.41
CA THR A 87 -3.24 -16.46 4.17
C THR A 87 -3.23 -16.17 5.65
N ARG A 88 -2.06 -15.91 6.23
CA ARG A 88 -1.90 -15.61 7.67
C ARG A 88 -2.70 -14.39 8.10
N THR A 89 -2.76 -13.37 7.25
CA THR A 89 -3.52 -12.15 7.55
C THR A 89 -5.02 -12.43 7.54
N LEU A 90 -5.51 -13.15 6.53
CA LEU A 90 -6.93 -13.53 6.45
C LEU A 90 -7.34 -14.47 7.58
N ASP A 91 -6.47 -15.39 8.03
CA ASP A 91 -6.73 -16.26 9.18
C ASP A 91 -6.95 -15.42 10.45
N ARG A 92 -6.09 -14.43 10.68
CA ARG A 92 -6.26 -13.49 11.81
C ARG A 92 -7.54 -12.66 11.68
N MET A 93 -7.83 -12.14 10.48
CA MET A 93 -9.05 -11.36 10.24
C MET A 93 -10.32 -12.20 10.49
N GLU A 94 -10.30 -13.50 10.18
CA GLU A 94 -11.41 -14.41 10.45
C GLU A 94 -11.52 -14.69 11.95
N ALA A 95 -10.41 -14.95 12.64
CA ALA A 95 -10.36 -15.11 14.08
C ALA A 95 -10.83 -13.85 14.83
N ASP A 96 -10.48 -12.67 14.34
CA ASP A 96 -10.93 -11.38 14.88
C ASP A 96 -12.42 -11.08 14.56
N GLY A 97 -13.07 -11.95 13.79
CA GLY A 97 -14.46 -11.80 13.38
C GLY A 97 -14.71 -10.66 12.40
N LEU A 98 -13.70 -10.26 11.61
CA LEU A 98 -13.81 -9.19 10.62
C LEU A 98 -14.32 -9.70 9.28
N ILE A 99 -13.96 -10.92 8.93
CA ILE A 99 -14.32 -11.58 7.67
C ILE A 99 -14.86 -12.98 7.93
N ARG A 100 -15.43 -13.56 6.88
CA ARG A 100 -15.79 -14.98 6.78
C ARG A 100 -15.43 -15.50 5.40
N ARG A 101 -15.07 -16.77 5.33
CA ARG A 101 -14.81 -17.49 4.09
C ARG A 101 -16.04 -18.27 3.66
N LYS A 102 -16.39 -18.23 2.38
CA LYS A 102 -17.42 -19.10 1.78
C LYS A 102 -16.82 -19.90 0.63
N ALA A 103 -17.29 -21.13 0.43
CA ALA A 103 -16.91 -21.91 -0.73
C ALA A 103 -17.30 -21.15 -2.02
N ASN A 104 -16.41 -21.14 -3.02
CA ASN A 104 -16.73 -20.59 -4.32
C ASN A 104 -17.73 -21.52 -5.04
N ILE A 105 -18.70 -20.94 -5.71
CA ILE A 105 -19.80 -21.69 -6.36
C ILE A 105 -19.28 -22.49 -7.58
N THR A 106 -18.33 -21.93 -8.33
CA THR A 106 -17.80 -22.53 -9.54
C THR A 106 -16.59 -23.42 -9.31
N ASP A 107 -15.76 -23.10 -8.32
CA ASP A 107 -14.61 -23.90 -7.92
C ASP A 107 -14.56 -24.09 -6.40
N ARG A 108 -15.01 -25.24 -5.92
CA ARG A 108 -15.06 -25.58 -4.50
C ARG A 108 -13.70 -25.63 -3.79
N ARG A 109 -12.60 -25.63 -4.56
CA ARG A 109 -11.23 -25.54 -4.02
C ARG A 109 -10.88 -24.12 -3.60
N GLN A 110 -11.59 -23.13 -4.12
CA GLN A 110 -11.40 -21.74 -3.78
C GLN A 110 -12.36 -21.29 -2.68
N ARG A 111 -11.93 -20.27 -1.95
CA ARG A 111 -12.74 -19.62 -0.92
C ARG A 111 -12.89 -18.15 -1.26
N ASN A 112 -14.11 -17.65 -1.25
CA ASN A 112 -14.42 -16.25 -1.41
C ASN A 112 -14.53 -15.59 -0.04
N ILE A 113 -13.97 -14.39 0.06
CA ILE A 113 -13.83 -13.63 1.30
C ILE A 113 -14.95 -12.58 1.36
N TYR A 114 -15.66 -12.55 2.47
CA TYR A 114 -16.74 -11.61 2.74
C TYR A 114 -16.53 -10.94 4.09
N LEU A 115 -16.93 -9.69 4.21
CA LEU A 115 -16.97 -9.01 5.49
C LEU A 115 -18.07 -9.61 6.39
N THR A 116 -17.87 -9.57 7.69
CA THR A 116 -18.93 -9.71 8.69
C THR A 116 -19.64 -8.38 8.91
N SER A 117 -20.69 -8.33 9.71
CA SER A 117 -21.30 -7.07 10.13
C SER A 117 -20.30 -6.17 10.86
N LYS A 118 -19.44 -6.77 11.72
CA LYS A 118 -18.33 -6.07 12.40
C LYS A 118 -17.36 -5.47 11.38
N GLY A 119 -16.89 -6.26 10.41
CA GLY A 119 -15.97 -5.79 9.38
C GLY A 119 -16.55 -4.64 8.53
N ARG A 120 -17.85 -4.70 8.20
CA ARG A 120 -18.53 -3.60 7.47
C ARG A 120 -18.63 -2.34 8.30
N SER A 121 -19.07 -2.45 9.57
CA SER A 121 -19.28 -1.28 10.44
C SER A 121 -18.00 -0.51 10.77
N LEU A 122 -16.84 -1.14 10.64
CA LEU A 122 -15.54 -0.49 10.84
C LEU A 122 -15.21 0.54 9.76
N ARG A 123 -15.82 0.45 8.57
CA ARG A 123 -15.57 1.38 7.47
C ARG A 123 -15.79 2.83 7.90
N ASP A 124 -16.94 3.11 8.50
CA ASP A 124 -17.34 4.47 8.87
C ASP A 124 -16.47 5.06 9.99
N LYS A 125 -15.79 4.20 10.74
CA LYS A 125 -14.86 4.60 11.81
C LYS A 125 -13.44 4.77 11.28
N LEU A 126 -12.96 3.86 10.44
CA LEU A 126 -11.56 3.77 10.06
C LEU A 126 -11.22 4.62 8.83
N VAL A 127 -12.15 4.78 7.88
CA VAL A 127 -11.90 5.62 6.69
C VAL A 127 -11.63 7.08 7.07
N PRO A 128 -12.39 7.72 7.98
CA PRO A 128 -12.06 9.08 8.45
C PRO A 128 -10.69 9.19 9.10
N GLU A 129 -10.26 8.18 9.87
CA GLU A 129 -8.94 8.16 10.51
C GLU A 129 -7.81 8.11 9.46
N ALA A 130 -7.97 7.28 8.43
CA ALA A 130 -6.99 7.19 7.34
C ALA A 130 -6.94 8.49 6.50
N LEU A 131 -8.11 9.09 6.21
CA LEU A 131 -8.18 10.36 5.52
C LEU A 131 -7.54 11.49 6.33
N ALA A 132 -7.71 11.51 7.65
CA ALA A 132 -7.07 12.49 8.52
C ALA A 132 -5.54 12.38 8.47
N ILE A 133 -4.98 11.17 8.49
CA ILE A 133 -3.53 10.96 8.35
C ILE A 133 -3.07 11.43 6.96
N SER A 134 -3.79 11.08 5.90
CA SER A 134 -3.46 11.53 4.55
C SER A 134 -3.47 13.06 4.44
N ALA A 135 -4.48 13.72 5.00
CA ALA A 135 -4.57 15.18 5.02
C ALA A 135 -3.42 15.84 5.78
N LEU A 136 -3.04 15.29 6.95
CA LEU A 136 -1.88 15.78 7.72
C LEU A 136 -0.58 15.61 6.93
N THR A 137 -0.39 14.49 6.26
CA THR A 137 0.82 14.20 5.49
C THR A 137 0.96 15.10 4.27
N THR A 138 -0.15 15.47 3.64
CA THR A 138 -0.16 16.32 2.44
C THR A 138 -0.46 17.79 2.74
N GLY A 139 -0.61 18.16 4.00
CA GLY A 139 -1.08 19.50 4.41
C GLY A 139 -0.15 20.66 4.04
N GLN A 140 1.13 20.37 3.77
CA GLN A 140 2.10 21.37 3.29
C GLN A 140 2.17 21.45 1.76
N LEU A 141 1.45 20.58 1.05
CA LEU A 141 1.43 20.53 -0.41
C LEU A 141 0.25 21.34 -0.95
N THR A 142 0.48 22.03 -2.04
CA THR A 142 -0.58 22.67 -2.82
C THR A 142 -1.49 21.60 -3.47
N PRO A 143 -2.73 21.93 -3.82
CA PRO A 143 -3.60 21.00 -4.54
C PRO A 143 -3.01 20.45 -5.84
N LYS A 144 -2.23 21.26 -6.57
CA LYS A 144 -1.53 20.85 -7.79
C LYS A 144 -0.46 19.79 -7.50
N GLU A 145 0.33 20.01 -6.45
CA GLU A 145 1.36 19.04 -6.03
C GLU A 145 0.75 17.72 -5.57
N VAL A 146 -0.35 17.74 -4.82
CA VAL A 146 -1.06 16.52 -4.43
C VAL A 146 -1.54 15.72 -5.65
N VAL A 147 -2.08 16.40 -6.66
CA VAL A 147 -2.52 15.75 -7.91
C VAL A 147 -1.33 15.16 -8.66
N ALA A 148 -0.24 15.92 -8.80
CA ALA A 148 0.98 15.48 -9.48
C ALA A 148 1.64 14.28 -8.76
N LEU A 149 1.79 14.34 -7.44
CA LEU A 149 2.32 13.27 -6.62
C LEU A 149 1.50 11.98 -6.78
N ARG A 150 0.18 12.08 -6.70
CA ARG A 150 -0.72 10.93 -6.89
C ARG A 150 -0.56 10.30 -8.27
N ALA A 151 -0.45 11.13 -9.32
CA ALA A 151 -0.25 10.65 -10.68
C ALA A 151 1.12 9.96 -10.84
N ALA A 152 2.18 10.53 -10.28
CA ALA A 152 3.52 9.96 -10.29
C ALA A 152 3.56 8.59 -9.58
N LEU A 153 3.03 8.51 -8.35
CA LEU A 153 2.98 7.25 -7.60
C LEU A 153 2.18 6.16 -8.34
N LYS A 154 1.07 6.51 -9.00
CA LYS A 154 0.30 5.55 -9.80
C LYS A 154 1.12 4.98 -10.96
N LYS A 155 1.88 5.82 -11.67
CA LYS A 155 2.78 5.38 -12.75
C LYS A 155 3.86 4.45 -12.23
N MET A 156 4.53 4.81 -11.11
CA MET A 156 5.56 3.99 -10.48
C MET A 156 5.03 2.61 -10.09
N VAL A 157 3.84 2.56 -9.46
CA VAL A 157 3.17 1.30 -9.11
C VAL A 157 2.86 0.46 -10.36
N GLY A 158 2.44 1.08 -11.46
CA GLY A 158 2.21 0.40 -12.74
C GLY A 158 3.49 -0.27 -13.24
N THR A 159 4.57 0.50 -13.38
CA THR A 159 5.87 0.00 -13.83
C THR A 159 6.40 -1.15 -12.97
N LEU A 160 6.35 -1.00 -11.63
CA LEU A 160 6.82 -2.05 -10.72
C LEU A 160 6.00 -3.33 -10.81
N LYS A 161 4.69 -3.24 -11.06
CA LYS A 161 3.83 -4.42 -11.27
C LYS A 161 4.14 -5.14 -12.57
N GLU A 162 4.61 -4.45 -13.59
CA GLU A 162 5.04 -5.06 -14.86
C GLU A 162 6.38 -5.79 -14.70
N LEU A 163 7.31 -5.22 -13.94
CA LEU A 163 8.61 -5.84 -13.64
C LEU A 163 8.50 -7.07 -12.74
N SER A 164 7.41 -7.23 -12.00
CA SER A 164 7.18 -8.33 -11.05
C SER A 164 6.37 -9.49 -11.65
N ARG A 165 6.10 -9.47 -12.97
CA ARG A 165 5.41 -10.54 -13.72
C ARG A 165 6.39 -11.51 -14.34
#